data_45a0abf3a3d59bb22b4efd2b961e4fb7
#
_entry.id   45a0abf3a3d59bb22b4efd2b961e4fb7
#
_cell.length_a   1.000
_cell.length_b   1.000
_cell.length_c   1.000
_cell.angle_alpha   90.00
_cell.angle_beta   90.00
_cell.angle_gamma   90.00
#
_symmetry.space_group_name_H-M   'P 1'
#
loop_
_entity.id
_entity.type
_entity.pdbx_description
1 polymer ?
#
loop_
_entity_poly.entity_id
_entity_poly.type
_entity_poly.pdbx_seq_one_letter_code
_entity_poly.pdbx_strand_id
1 'polypeptide(L)'
;MAFIEIHGPCRIQGGLTVQGSKNAVLPMMAASVLNRGITVLENVPRIQDVFCMMGILDSLGCRCALHGNRLEIDTSKMNGWRIEQKAMGKMRSSIMLLGALLGRFCEAGVYSPGGCMIGKRP
;
A
#
# COMPACT_ATOMS: atom_id res chain seq x y z
N MET A 1 -20.02 -15.74 -6.02
CA MET A 1 -20.19 -15.13 -4.67
C MET A 1 -19.58 -16.06 -3.64
N ALA A 2 -18.69 -15.55 -2.81
CA ALA A 2 -18.14 -16.33 -1.69
C ALA A 2 -19.07 -16.24 -0.48
N PHE A 3 -19.25 -17.34 0.23
CA PHE A 3 -19.94 -17.36 1.51
C PHE A 3 -19.09 -18.09 2.55
N ILE A 4 -19.33 -17.79 3.81
CA ILE A 4 -18.67 -18.43 4.94
C ILE A 4 -19.71 -19.23 5.70
N GLU A 5 -19.44 -20.53 5.89
CA GLU A 5 -20.26 -21.42 6.72
C GLU A 5 -19.45 -21.80 7.94
N ILE A 6 -20.06 -21.67 9.11
CA ILE A 6 -19.41 -21.95 10.40
C ILE A 6 -20.23 -22.98 11.16
N HIS A 7 -19.58 -24.08 11.49
CA HIS A 7 -20.15 -25.14 12.33
C HIS A 7 -19.52 -25.07 13.73
N GLY A 8 -20.35 -24.96 14.73
CA GLY A 8 -19.96 -24.91 16.14
C GLY A 8 -20.98 -25.61 17.04
N PRO A 9 -20.73 -25.71 18.34
CA PRO A 9 -19.54 -25.25 19.06
C PRO A 9 -18.29 -26.12 18.83
N CYS A 10 -17.12 -25.51 18.85
CA CYS A 10 -15.85 -26.23 18.77
C CYS A 10 -14.83 -25.69 19.77
N ARG A 11 -13.89 -26.55 20.19
CA ARG A 11 -12.76 -26.12 21.03
C ARG A 11 -11.61 -25.69 20.14
N ILE A 12 -11.19 -24.45 20.26
CA ILE A 12 -10.04 -23.92 19.53
C ILE A 12 -8.80 -24.11 20.40
N GLN A 13 -7.75 -24.72 19.84
CA GLN A 13 -6.48 -24.94 20.51
C GLN A 13 -5.35 -24.85 19.46
N GLY A 14 -4.31 -24.10 19.78
CA GLY A 14 -3.14 -23.92 18.90
C GLY A 14 -2.60 -22.50 18.98
N GLY A 15 -1.62 -22.22 18.13
CA GLY A 15 -1.01 -20.90 17.98
C GLY A 15 -1.02 -20.46 16.52
N LEU A 16 -1.08 -19.16 16.30
CA LEU A 16 -0.90 -18.58 14.98
C LEU A 16 -0.01 -17.33 15.06
N THR A 17 0.68 -17.05 13.98
CA THR A 17 1.44 -15.82 13.85
C THR A 17 0.58 -14.77 13.17
N VAL A 18 0.40 -13.62 13.82
CA VAL A 18 -0.37 -12.51 13.25
C VAL A 18 0.42 -11.88 12.10
N GLN A 19 -0.21 -11.76 10.95
CA GLN A 19 0.38 -11.05 9.82
C GLN A 19 0.40 -9.54 10.05
N GLY A 20 1.21 -8.82 9.26
CA GLY A 20 1.29 -7.37 9.31
C GLY A 20 -0.04 -6.68 8.98
N SER A 21 -0.24 -5.48 9.52
CA SER A 21 -1.44 -4.69 9.33
C SER A 21 -1.41 -3.94 7.99
N LYS A 22 -2.53 -3.99 7.26
CA LYS A 22 -2.76 -3.16 6.07
C LYS A 22 -2.62 -1.66 6.37
N ASN A 23 -3.23 -1.22 7.45
CA ASN A 23 -3.27 0.20 7.82
C ASN A 23 -1.92 0.74 8.34
N ALA A 24 -0.99 -0.16 8.67
CA ALA A 24 0.39 0.20 9.00
C ALA A 24 1.28 0.21 7.75
N VAL A 25 1.21 -0.84 6.92
CA VAL A 25 2.13 -1.01 5.79
C VAL A 25 1.93 0.05 4.70
N LEU A 26 0.69 0.43 4.39
CA LEU A 26 0.43 1.39 3.31
C LEU A 26 1.02 2.78 3.59
N PRO A 27 0.87 3.37 4.79
CA PRO A 27 1.59 4.61 5.14
C PRO A 27 3.11 4.46 5.11
N MET A 28 3.65 3.32 5.54
CA MET A 28 5.09 3.05 5.49
C MET A 28 5.61 2.99 4.05
N MET A 29 4.85 2.35 3.14
CA MET A 29 5.18 2.34 1.72
C MET A 29 5.15 3.75 1.12
N ALA A 30 4.18 4.57 1.47
CA ALA A 30 4.13 5.97 1.05
C ALA A 30 5.32 6.77 1.61
N ALA A 31 5.67 6.57 2.88
CA ALA A 31 6.79 7.25 3.53
C ALA A 31 8.15 6.87 2.93
N SER A 32 8.28 5.67 2.34
CA SER A 32 9.51 5.25 1.66
C SER A 32 9.92 6.19 0.52
N VAL A 33 8.97 6.91 -0.05
CA VAL A 33 9.21 7.93 -1.09
C VAL A 33 10.12 9.07 -0.59
N LEU A 34 10.10 9.36 0.70
CA LEU A 34 10.95 10.39 1.30
C LEU A 34 12.42 9.95 1.43
N ASN A 35 12.67 8.65 1.47
CA ASN A 35 14.02 8.10 1.45
C ASN A 35 14.54 8.05 0.01
N ARG A 36 15.76 8.54 -0.24
CA ARG A 36 16.40 8.48 -1.55
C ARG A 36 17.31 7.25 -1.67
N GLY A 37 16.76 6.08 -1.48
CA GLY A 37 17.48 4.82 -1.46
C GLY A 37 16.56 3.64 -1.29
N ILE A 38 17.06 2.57 -0.67
CA ILE A 38 16.33 1.34 -0.44
C ILE A 38 15.67 1.39 0.95
N THR A 39 14.38 1.11 1.00
CA THR A 39 13.61 0.89 2.23
C THR A 39 13.17 -0.56 2.27
N VAL A 40 13.38 -1.22 3.39
CA VAL A 40 12.98 -2.61 3.61
C VAL A 40 11.89 -2.64 4.67
N LEU A 41 10.76 -3.26 4.34
CA LEU A 41 9.65 -3.49 5.24
C LEU A 41 9.52 -5.00 5.48
N GLU A 42 9.45 -5.37 6.74
CA GLU A 42 9.27 -6.76 7.18
C GLU A 42 7.82 -7.02 7.57
N ASN A 43 7.41 -8.30 7.56
CA ASN A 43 6.06 -8.73 7.92
C ASN A 43 4.95 -8.02 7.12
N VAL A 44 5.19 -7.82 5.84
CA VAL A 44 4.24 -7.18 4.92
C VAL A 44 3.13 -8.18 4.55
N PRO A 45 1.85 -7.85 4.74
CA PRO A 45 0.76 -8.74 4.36
C PRO A 45 0.62 -8.81 2.83
N ARG A 46 0.41 -10.00 2.29
CA ARG A 46 0.21 -10.21 0.84
C ARG A 46 -1.25 -9.98 0.48
N ILE A 47 -1.66 -8.74 0.44
CA ILE A 47 -3.02 -8.30 0.16
C ILE A 47 -3.06 -7.42 -1.09
N GLN A 48 -4.23 -7.33 -1.71
CA GLN A 48 -4.43 -6.59 -2.96
C GLN A 48 -3.98 -5.13 -2.87
N ASP A 49 -4.23 -4.46 -1.75
CA ASP A 49 -3.87 -3.06 -1.55
C ASP A 49 -2.34 -2.84 -1.58
N VAL A 50 -1.56 -3.79 -1.07
CA VAL A 50 -0.09 -3.75 -1.13
C VAL A 50 0.37 -3.85 -2.58
N PHE A 51 -0.18 -4.78 -3.36
CA PHE A 51 0.16 -4.92 -4.78
C PHE A 51 -0.26 -3.69 -5.60
N CYS A 52 -1.41 -3.09 -5.29
CA CYS A 52 -1.84 -1.85 -5.92
C CYS A 52 -0.87 -0.70 -5.61
N MET A 53 -0.43 -0.56 -4.36
CA MET A 53 0.54 0.47 -3.97
C MET A 53 1.90 0.24 -4.62
N MET A 54 2.37 -1.00 -4.71
CA MET A 54 3.59 -1.35 -5.45
C MET A 54 3.48 -0.90 -6.92
N GLY A 55 2.36 -1.18 -7.58
CA GLY A 55 2.12 -0.74 -8.96
C GLY A 55 2.15 0.79 -9.13
N ILE A 56 1.62 1.54 -8.17
CA ILE A 56 1.70 3.00 -8.18
C ILE A 56 3.15 3.46 -8.02
N LEU A 57 3.88 2.91 -7.05
CA LEU A 57 5.29 3.25 -6.83
C LEU A 57 6.16 2.91 -8.05
N ASP A 58 5.94 1.76 -8.67
CA ASP A 58 6.63 1.37 -9.91
C ASP A 58 6.37 2.38 -11.06
N SER A 59 5.12 2.85 -11.19
CA SER A 59 4.77 3.86 -12.20
C SER A 59 5.45 5.22 -11.97
N LEU A 60 5.86 5.50 -10.74
CA LEU A 60 6.60 6.71 -10.35
C LEU A 60 8.12 6.57 -10.49
N GLY A 61 8.60 5.42 -10.97
CA GLY A 61 10.02 5.13 -11.18
C GLY A 61 10.71 4.46 -10.00
N CYS A 62 9.95 3.99 -9.00
CA CYS A 62 10.49 3.13 -7.95
C CYS A 62 10.67 1.71 -8.48
N ARG A 63 11.44 0.91 -7.76
CA ARG A 63 11.54 -0.53 -7.98
C ARG A 63 11.11 -1.25 -6.71
N CYS A 64 10.02 -2.02 -6.80
CA CYS A 64 9.47 -2.77 -5.69
C CYS A 64 9.70 -4.27 -5.88
N ALA A 65 10.15 -4.97 -4.84
CA ALA A 65 10.31 -6.42 -4.84
C ALA A 65 9.77 -7.01 -3.53
N LEU A 66 8.80 -7.92 -3.65
CA LEU A 66 8.20 -8.61 -2.50
C LEU A 66 8.60 -10.07 -2.51
N HIS A 67 9.43 -10.46 -1.55
CA HIS A 67 9.90 -11.83 -1.33
C HIS A 67 9.29 -12.37 -0.02
N GLY A 68 8.34 -13.31 -0.15
CA GLY A 68 7.56 -13.75 1.01
C GLY A 68 6.79 -12.59 1.64
N ASN A 69 7.16 -12.19 2.85
CA ASN A 69 6.59 -11.05 3.57
C ASN A 69 7.57 -9.87 3.73
N ARG A 70 8.70 -9.90 3.02
CA ARG A 70 9.72 -8.85 3.01
C ARG A 70 9.60 -8.04 1.72
N LEU A 71 9.32 -6.76 1.85
CA LEU A 71 9.19 -5.81 0.73
C LEU A 71 10.39 -4.87 0.70
N GLU A 72 11.08 -4.84 -0.43
CA GLU A 72 12.12 -3.85 -0.73
C GLU A 72 11.57 -2.81 -1.70
N ILE A 73 11.76 -1.54 -1.37
CA ILE A 73 11.35 -0.40 -2.20
C ILE A 73 12.58 0.46 -2.45
N ASP A 74 13.06 0.45 -3.69
CA ASP A 74 14.15 1.31 -4.14
C ASP A 74 13.59 2.54 -4.85
N THR A 75 13.79 3.70 -4.24
CA THR A 75 13.34 4.99 -4.76
C THR A 75 14.49 5.84 -5.32
N SER A 76 15.69 5.29 -5.43
CA SER A 76 16.88 6.04 -5.85
C SER A 76 16.74 6.67 -7.23
N LYS A 77 16.05 6.00 -8.14
CA LYS A 77 15.81 6.46 -9.51
C LYS A 77 14.39 7.00 -9.74
N MET A 78 13.63 7.23 -8.68
CA MET A 78 12.29 7.78 -8.76
C MET A 78 12.32 9.19 -9.37
N ASN A 79 11.51 9.41 -10.40
CA ASN A 79 11.44 10.67 -11.14
C ASN A 79 9.98 11.16 -11.38
N GLY A 80 9.00 10.33 -11.06
CA GLY A 80 7.58 10.67 -11.22
C GLY A 80 6.98 11.30 -9.96
N TRP A 81 6.19 12.34 -10.13
CA TRP A 81 5.46 13.02 -9.06
C TRP A 81 3.95 13.11 -9.36
N ARG A 82 3.52 12.57 -10.50
CA ARG A 82 2.11 12.53 -10.91
C ARG A 82 1.61 11.10 -10.97
N ILE A 83 0.54 10.82 -10.24
CA ILE A 83 -0.10 9.50 -10.21
C ILE A 83 -1.24 9.48 -11.22
N GLU A 84 -1.31 8.45 -12.03
CA GLU A 84 -2.38 8.29 -13.02
C GLU A 84 -3.75 8.10 -12.35
N GLN A 85 -4.80 8.66 -12.95
CA GLN A 85 -6.17 8.57 -12.46
C GLN A 85 -6.63 7.12 -12.24
N LYS A 86 -6.31 6.23 -13.18
CA LYS A 86 -6.66 4.81 -13.09
C LYS A 86 -6.05 4.12 -11.88
N ALA A 87 -4.84 4.49 -11.49
CA ALA A 87 -4.16 3.96 -10.33
C ALA A 87 -4.76 4.49 -9.03
N MET A 88 -5.06 5.79 -8.96
CA MET A 88 -5.71 6.42 -7.80
C MET A 88 -7.11 5.86 -7.53
N GLY A 89 -7.87 5.54 -8.58
CA GLY A 89 -9.23 5.00 -8.46
C GLY A 89 -9.33 3.62 -7.82
N LYS A 90 -8.22 2.88 -7.72
CA LYS A 90 -8.23 1.51 -7.20
C LYS A 90 -8.21 1.41 -5.68
N MET A 91 -7.70 2.41 -4.99
CA MET A 91 -7.63 2.38 -3.53
C MET A 91 -7.61 3.79 -2.91
N ARG A 92 -8.35 3.92 -1.79
CA ARG A 92 -8.45 5.20 -1.07
C ARG A 92 -7.11 5.64 -0.46
N SER A 93 -6.33 4.68 0.02
CA SER A 93 -5.04 4.92 0.70
C SER A 93 -3.99 5.57 -0.20
N SER A 94 -4.19 5.59 -1.52
CA SER A 94 -3.28 6.24 -2.48
C SER A 94 -3.09 7.73 -2.21
N ILE A 95 -4.05 8.38 -1.52
CA ILE A 95 -3.93 9.79 -1.12
C ILE A 95 -2.76 10.04 -0.16
N MET A 96 -2.28 9.02 0.55
CA MET A 96 -1.13 9.13 1.45
C MET A 96 0.15 9.52 0.72
N LEU A 97 0.25 9.19 -0.58
CA LEU A 97 1.38 9.58 -1.41
C LEU A 97 1.49 11.09 -1.65
N LEU A 98 0.39 11.84 -1.50
CA LEU A 98 0.38 13.29 -1.70
C LEU A 98 1.43 13.98 -0.83
N GLY A 99 1.43 13.71 0.47
CA GLY A 99 2.40 14.33 1.39
C GLY A 99 3.85 13.91 1.11
N ALA A 100 4.06 12.64 0.79
CA ALA A 100 5.39 12.12 0.48
C ALA A 100 5.95 12.69 -0.84
N LEU A 101 5.12 12.81 -1.87
CA LEU A 101 5.51 13.42 -3.15
C LEU A 101 5.82 14.90 -2.99
N LEU A 102 4.99 15.65 -2.26
CA LEU A 102 5.26 17.06 -1.94
C LEU A 102 6.57 17.22 -1.16
N GLY A 103 6.81 16.35 -0.18
CA GLY A 103 8.06 16.39 0.61
C GLY A 103 9.31 16.09 -0.21
N ARG A 104 9.21 15.24 -1.24
CA ARG A 104 10.36 14.87 -2.09
C ARG A 104 10.57 15.80 -3.27
N PHE A 105 9.50 16.19 -3.98
CA PHE A 105 9.56 16.91 -5.26
C PHE A 105 9.08 18.35 -5.20
N CYS A 106 8.50 18.78 -4.08
CA CYS A 106 7.78 20.07 -3.94
C CYS A 106 6.57 20.18 -4.88
N GLU A 107 6.22 19.10 -5.56
CA GLU A 107 5.11 18.97 -6.50
C GLU A 107 4.42 17.61 -6.33
N ALA A 108 3.12 17.55 -6.53
CA ALA A 108 2.37 16.31 -6.59
C ALA A 108 1.14 16.46 -7.48
N GLY A 109 0.95 15.50 -8.37
CA GLY A 109 -0.26 15.39 -9.19
C GLY A 109 -1.07 14.17 -8.74
N VAL A 110 -2.23 14.41 -8.14
CA VAL A 110 -3.14 13.36 -7.67
C VAL A 110 -4.56 13.61 -8.15
N TYR A 111 -5.29 12.53 -8.36
CA TYR A 111 -6.72 12.58 -8.67
C TYR A 111 -7.55 12.20 -7.45
N SER A 112 -8.85 12.33 -7.54
CA SER A 112 -9.75 11.88 -6.47
C SER A 112 -9.52 10.39 -6.19
N PRO A 113 -9.22 9.99 -4.95
CA PRO A 113 -8.96 8.60 -4.62
C PRO A 113 -10.24 7.76 -4.72
N GLY A 114 -10.08 6.53 -5.20
CA GLY A 114 -11.13 5.51 -5.17
C GLY A 114 -11.20 4.79 -3.82
N GLY A 115 -11.79 3.62 -3.83
CA GLY A 115 -11.83 2.67 -2.71
C GLY A 115 -13.21 2.46 -2.11
N CYS A 116 -13.27 2.13 -0.83
CA CYS A 116 -14.46 1.63 -0.15
C CYS A 116 -15.66 2.59 -0.20
N MET A 117 -16.74 2.18 -0.85
CA MET A 117 -18.00 2.92 -0.97
C MET A 117 -18.89 2.68 0.27
N ILE A 118 -18.42 3.09 1.44
CA ILE A 118 -19.16 2.96 2.69
C ILE A 118 -19.77 4.32 3.06
N GLY A 119 -20.87 4.70 2.40
CA GLY A 119 -21.64 5.89 2.75
C GLY A 119 -20.85 7.22 2.72
N LYS A 120 -21.52 8.31 3.10
CA LYS A 120 -20.86 9.61 3.26
C LYS A 120 -19.98 9.59 4.51
N ARG A 121 -18.69 9.85 4.33
CA ARG A 121 -17.76 10.11 5.43
C ARG A 121 -17.35 11.58 5.39
N PRO A 122 -17.19 12.22 6.55
CA PRO A 122 -16.65 13.57 6.62
C PRO A 122 -15.22 13.64 6.09
#